data_173ca7d1a745af210266afc7d5079bd0
#
_entry.id   173ca7d1a745af210266afc7d5079bd0
#
_cell.length_a   1.000
_cell.length_b   1.000
_cell.length_c   1.000
_cell.angle_alpha   90.00
_cell.angle_beta   90.00
_cell.angle_gamma   90.00
#
_symmetry.space_group_name_H-M   'P 1'
#
loop_
_entity.id
_entity.type
_entity.pdbx_description
1 polymer ?
#
loop_
_entity_poly.entity_id
_entity_poly.type
_entity_poly.pdbx_seq_one_letter_code
_entity_poly.pdbx_strand_id
1 'polypeptide(L)'
;MTRATSPITQDLVTLPRKLPEGPVNLVGLTRDALREALITAGTPEKQVKMRLGQLWQWIYEKGVRDFEQMTNLSKDYRAFLADHFVIAIPEVVSKQVSTDGTRKYLVRIAGGYEVETVYIPESDRGTLCISSQVGCTLTCSFCHTGTQKLVRNLTAGEIIGQVLLARDDLGEWPAPGRNPATSARLLSNIVLMGMGEPLYNFENVRDAMKIAMDPEGIQLSRRRITLSTSGVVPEIARTATEIGCLLAVSFHATTDEIRDKLVPINKRWNIETLLEALRDYPKASNSERITFEYVMLKGINDSDADAHRLVELIKGIPAKVNLIPFNPWPGAPYERSSNNRINAFSEIVYQAGYASPVRKPRGEDIFAACGQLKSATERARKSRKAIAEETGIHST
;
A
#
# COMPACT_ATOMS: atom_id res chain seq x y z
N MET A 1 33.13 -4.66 -34.76
CA MET A 1 31.69 -4.64 -35.12
C MET A 1 30.91 -4.35 -33.84
N THR A 2 30.67 -3.09 -33.64
CA THR A 2 29.97 -2.55 -32.46
C THR A 2 28.46 -2.65 -32.69
N ARG A 3 27.75 -3.45 -31.88
CA ARG A 3 26.29 -3.46 -31.88
C ARG A 3 25.80 -2.30 -31.03
N ALA A 4 25.13 -1.36 -31.69
CA ALA A 4 24.40 -0.28 -31.05
C ALA A 4 23.18 -0.84 -30.29
N THR A 5 23.13 -0.59 -29.00
CA THR A 5 21.93 -0.78 -28.16
C THR A 5 21.06 0.45 -28.30
N SER A 6 19.93 0.33 -29.00
CA SER A 6 18.87 1.35 -28.98
C SER A 6 18.29 1.47 -27.59
N PRO A 7 18.09 2.69 -27.05
CA PRO A 7 17.33 2.88 -25.85
C PRO A 7 15.84 2.72 -26.17
N ILE A 8 15.21 1.68 -25.64
CA ILE A 8 13.75 1.57 -25.61
C ILE A 8 13.28 2.53 -24.52
N THR A 9 13.04 3.79 -24.88
CA THR A 9 12.16 4.69 -24.16
C THR A 9 10.76 4.10 -24.26
N GLN A 10 10.34 3.36 -23.23
CA GLN A 10 8.92 3.09 -23.05
C GLN A 10 8.25 4.41 -22.66
N ASP A 11 7.50 4.97 -23.61
CA ASP A 11 6.48 5.97 -23.33
C ASP A 11 5.57 5.42 -22.24
N LEU A 12 5.79 5.90 -21.01
CA LEU A 12 4.78 5.88 -19.97
C LEU A 12 3.61 6.65 -20.57
N VAL A 13 2.56 5.93 -20.96
CA VAL A 13 1.30 6.51 -21.41
C VAL A 13 0.79 7.36 -20.26
N THR A 14 1.21 8.60 -20.20
CA THR A 14 0.51 9.67 -19.52
C THR A 14 -0.79 9.85 -20.29
N LEU A 15 -1.82 9.11 -19.87
CA LEU A 15 -3.18 9.42 -20.30
C LEU A 15 -3.40 10.91 -20.06
N PRO A 16 -3.83 11.68 -21.07
CA PRO A 16 -4.10 13.10 -20.88
C PRO A 16 -5.07 13.20 -19.71
N ARG A 17 -4.76 14.06 -18.73
CA ARG A 17 -5.67 14.46 -17.65
C ARG A 17 -6.84 15.20 -18.30
N LYS A 18 -7.81 14.47 -18.88
CA LYS A 18 -9.14 15.00 -18.98
C LYS A 18 -9.63 15.13 -17.55
N LEU A 19 -9.85 16.36 -17.10
CA LEU A 19 -10.63 16.60 -15.88
C LEU A 19 -11.92 15.80 -16.02
N PRO A 20 -12.31 15.00 -15.01
CA PRO A 20 -13.59 14.32 -15.08
C PRO A 20 -14.69 15.36 -15.27
N GLU A 21 -15.67 15.08 -16.12
CA GLU A 21 -16.88 15.86 -16.21
C GLU A 21 -17.59 15.76 -14.86
N GLY A 22 -17.52 16.80 -14.04
CA GLY A 22 -18.09 16.83 -12.69
C GLY A 22 -17.17 17.51 -11.68
N PRO A 23 -17.64 17.71 -10.43
CA PRO A 23 -16.87 18.37 -9.39
C PRO A 23 -15.60 17.59 -9.04
N VAL A 24 -14.49 18.31 -8.83
CA VAL A 24 -13.18 17.74 -8.51
C VAL A 24 -13.18 17.20 -7.09
N ASN A 25 -12.74 15.94 -6.90
CA ASN A 25 -12.57 15.39 -5.55
C ASN A 25 -11.31 15.98 -4.90
N LEU A 26 -11.48 16.63 -3.74
CA LEU A 26 -10.38 17.20 -2.97
C LEU A 26 -9.53 16.13 -2.26
N VAL A 27 -10.08 14.95 -1.98
CA VAL A 27 -9.34 13.85 -1.33
C VAL A 27 -8.28 13.30 -2.28
N GLY A 28 -7.02 13.29 -1.81
CA GLY A 28 -5.87 12.80 -2.58
C GLY A 28 -5.14 13.88 -3.38
N LEU A 29 -5.63 15.11 -3.40
CA LEU A 29 -4.84 16.23 -3.90
C LEU A 29 -3.74 16.58 -2.89
N THR A 30 -2.49 16.66 -3.36
CA THR A 30 -1.40 17.24 -2.56
C THR A 30 -1.68 18.74 -2.32
N ARG A 31 -0.95 19.39 -1.42
CA ARG A 31 -1.12 20.84 -1.18
C ARG A 31 -0.97 21.65 -2.44
N ASP A 32 0.00 21.30 -3.29
CA ASP A 32 0.22 22.00 -4.55
C ASP A 32 -0.94 21.75 -5.53
N ALA A 33 -1.40 20.51 -5.66
CA ALA A 33 -2.54 20.18 -6.52
C ALA A 33 -3.85 20.81 -6.01
N LEU A 34 -4.06 20.87 -4.70
CA LEU A 34 -5.20 21.56 -4.09
C LEU A 34 -5.14 23.08 -4.34
N ARG A 35 -3.94 23.66 -4.22
CA ARG A 35 -3.73 25.07 -4.55
C ARG A 35 -4.13 25.38 -5.98
N GLU A 36 -3.64 24.61 -6.94
CA GLU A 36 -3.96 24.78 -8.37
C GLU A 36 -5.47 24.57 -8.64
N ALA A 37 -6.10 23.59 -8.01
CA ALA A 37 -7.53 23.35 -8.16
C ALA A 37 -8.36 24.54 -7.66
N LEU A 38 -8.01 25.13 -6.51
CA LEU A 38 -8.70 26.31 -5.96
C LEU A 38 -8.53 27.53 -6.86
N ILE A 39 -7.34 27.77 -7.42
CA ILE A 39 -7.08 28.87 -8.36
C ILE A 39 -7.91 28.68 -9.62
N THR A 40 -7.86 27.48 -10.19
CA THR A 40 -8.58 27.14 -11.45
C THR A 40 -10.09 27.29 -11.29
N ALA A 41 -10.65 26.98 -10.13
CA ALA A 41 -12.06 27.17 -9.83
C ALA A 41 -12.45 28.64 -9.61
N GLY A 42 -11.49 29.55 -9.41
CA GLY A 42 -11.76 30.99 -9.24
C GLY A 42 -11.58 31.55 -7.82
N THR A 43 -10.97 30.77 -6.91
CA THR A 43 -10.59 31.32 -5.59
C THR A 43 -9.55 32.44 -5.78
N PRO A 44 -9.78 33.65 -5.23
CA PRO A 44 -8.83 34.76 -5.36
C PRO A 44 -7.46 34.41 -4.81
N GLU A 45 -6.39 34.64 -5.55
CA GLU A 45 -5.02 34.19 -5.25
C GLU A 45 -4.56 34.57 -3.83
N LYS A 46 -4.88 35.79 -3.39
CA LYS A 46 -4.59 36.32 -2.04
C LYS A 46 -5.24 35.48 -0.91
N GLN A 47 -6.30 34.75 -1.20
CA GLN A 47 -7.02 33.92 -0.22
C GLN A 47 -6.60 32.43 -0.27
N VAL A 48 -6.01 31.98 -1.38
CA VAL A 48 -5.74 30.53 -1.63
C VAL A 48 -4.97 29.89 -0.49
N LYS A 49 -3.89 30.51 0.01
CA LYS A 49 -3.08 29.95 1.11
C LYS A 49 -3.92 29.68 2.37
N MET A 50 -4.76 30.65 2.75
CA MET A 50 -5.65 30.52 3.92
C MET A 50 -6.72 29.47 3.69
N ARG A 51 -7.37 29.48 2.52
CA ARG A 51 -8.45 28.53 2.19
C ARG A 51 -7.94 27.08 2.11
N LEU A 52 -6.75 26.90 1.51
CA LEU A 52 -6.08 25.60 1.50
C LEU A 52 -5.85 25.06 2.91
N GLY A 53 -5.28 25.87 3.82
CA GLY A 53 -5.05 25.45 5.21
C GLY A 53 -6.35 25.08 5.93
N GLN A 54 -7.42 25.88 5.74
CA GLN A 54 -8.74 25.58 6.33
C GLN A 54 -9.31 24.26 5.81
N LEU A 55 -9.34 24.03 4.48
CA LEU A 55 -9.82 22.80 3.87
C LEU A 55 -8.99 21.59 4.30
N TRP A 56 -7.66 21.74 4.34
CA TRP A 56 -6.75 20.69 4.76
C TRP A 56 -7.04 20.18 6.16
N GLN A 57 -7.21 21.10 7.11
CA GLN A 57 -7.57 20.79 8.50
C GLN A 57 -8.93 20.12 8.58
N TRP A 58 -9.94 20.65 7.87
CA TRP A 58 -11.27 20.05 7.90
C TRP A 58 -11.29 18.61 7.38
N ILE A 59 -10.59 18.34 6.27
CA ILE A 59 -10.58 17.04 5.61
C ILE A 59 -9.69 16.05 6.39
N TYR A 60 -8.44 16.40 6.68
CA TYR A 60 -7.43 15.44 7.13
C TYR A 60 -7.17 15.43 8.63
N GLU A 61 -7.47 16.50 9.35
CA GLU A 61 -7.37 16.54 10.81
C GLU A 61 -8.72 16.21 11.47
N LYS A 62 -9.83 16.82 10.99
CA LYS A 62 -11.15 16.70 11.59
C LYS A 62 -12.05 15.64 10.94
N GLY A 63 -11.73 15.14 9.74
CA GLY A 63 -12.50 14.12 9.04
C GLY A 63 -13.85 14.59 8.47
N VAL A 64 -14.03 15.89 8.30
CA VAL A 64 -15.28 16.49 7.81
C VAL A 64 -15.33 16.39 6.28
N ARG A 65 -16.50 15.97 5.75
CA ARG A 65 -16.72 15.77 4.31
C ARG A 65 -17.84 16.62 3.73
N ASP A 66 -18.58 17.30 4.57
CA ASP A 66 -19.64 18.22 4.19
C ASP A 66 -19.16 19.65 4.39
N PHE A 67 -19.15 20.44 3.31
CA PHE A 67 -18.72 21.83 3.34
C PHE A 67 -19.57 22.68 4.31
N GLU A 68 -20.85 22.33 4.51
CA GLU A 68 -21.72 23.07 5.43
C GLU A 68 -21.25 22.98 6.89
N GLN A 69 -20.52 21.94 7.26
CA GLN A 69 -19.95 21.79 8.61
C GLN A 69 -18.66 22.60 8.82
N MET A 70 -18.10 23.20 7.77
CA MET A 70 -16.83 23.96 7.83
C MET A 70 -17.08 25.41 8.30
N THR A 71 -17.39 25.57 9.58
CA THR A 71 -17.92 26.81 10.18
C THR A 71 -16.99 28.02 10.12
N ASN A 72 -15.69 27.84 9.92
CA ASN A 72 -14.72 28.93 9.72
C ASN A 72 -14.62 29.40 8.25
N LEU A 73 -15.44 28.86 7.37
CA LEU A 73 -15.65 29.32 6.01
C LEU A 73 -16.96 30.11 5.91
N SER A 74 -16.98 31.21 5.13
CA SER A 74 -18.22 31.94 4.90
C SER A 74 -19.25 31.09 4.14
N LYS A 75 -20.53 31.36 4.32
CA LYS A 75 -21.61 30.62 3.64
C LYS A 75 -21.45 30.63 2.13
N ASP A 76 -21.14 31.82 1.54
CA ASP A 76 -20.96 31.96 0.09
C ASP A 76 -19.77 31.12 -0.42
N TYR A 77 -18.68 31.05 0.37
CA TYR A 77 -17.53 30.24 -0.02
C TYR A 77 -17.81 28.74 0.13
N ARG A 78 -18.62 28.31 1.09
CA ARG A 78 -19.07 26.91 1.20
C ARG A 78 -19.95 26.51 0.01
N ALA A 79 -20.88 27.38 -0.41
CA ALA A 79 -21.66 27.17 -1.62
C ALA A 79 -20.79 27.09 -2.87
N PHE A 80 -19.85 28.02 -3.04
CA PHE A 80 -18.85 27.97 -4.11
C PHE A 80 -18.08 26.65 -4.13
N LEU A 81 -17.65 26.16 -2.97
CA LEU A 81 -16.94 24.87 -2.89
C LEU A 81 -17.84 23.70 -3.30
N ALA A 82 -19.10 23.69 -2.88
CA ALA A 82 -20.06 22.63 -3.24
C ALA A 82 -20.35 22.58 -4.74
N ASP A 83 -20.32 23.72 -5.43
CA ASP A 83 -20.53 23.80 -6.89
C ASP A 83 -19.35 23.23 -7.68
N HIS A 84 -18.12 23.29 -7.15
CA HIS A 84 -16.90 22.97 -7.89
C HIS A 84 -16.21 21.68 -7.40
N PHE A 85 -16.46 21.28 -6.16
CA PHE A 85 -15.69 20.22 -5.49
C PHE A 85 -16.56 19.23 -4.73
N VAL A 86 -16.00 18.06 -4.50
CA VAL A 86 -16.53 17.04 -3.57
C VAL A 86 -15.42 16.57 -2.62
N ILE A 87 -15.82 16.04 -1.47
CA ILE A 87 -14.93 15.36 -0.53
C ILE A 87 -15.42 13.92 -0.42
N ALA A 88 -14.97 13.07 -1.33
CA ALA A 88 -15.43 11.68 -1.41
C ALA A 88 -14.29 10.72 -1.08
N ILE A 89 -14.61 9.71 -0.28
CA ILE A 89 -13.74 8.57 0.00
C ILE A 89 -14.38 7.29 -0.56
N PRO A 90 -13.60 6.22 -0.75
CA PRO A 90 -14.12 4.92 -1.14
C PRO A 90 -15.18 4.40 -0.17
N GLU A 91 -16.17 3.66 -0.70
CA GLU A 91 -17.25 3.05 0.07
C GLU A 91 -16.82 1.72 0.68
N VAL A 92 -17.17 1.46 1.94
CA VAL A 92 -17.03 0.14 2.55
C VAL A 92 -18.22 -0.75 2.13
N VAL A 93 -17.97 -1.72 1.24
CA VAL A 93 -18.98 -2.69 0.77
C VAL A 93 -19.28 -3.73 1.84
N SER A 94 -18.24 -4.21 2.51
CA SER A 94 -18.38 -5.15 3.63
C SER A 94 -17.21 -5.02 4.60
N LYS A 95 -17.48 -5.37 5.85
CA LYS A 95 -16.50 -5.43 6.93
C LYS A 95 -16.58 -6.78 7.61
N GLN A 96 -15.46 -7.46 7.72
CA GLN A 96 -15.29 -8.68 8.51
C GLN A 96 -14.41 -8.37 9.73
N VAL A 97 -14.77 -8.95 10.87
CA VAL A 97 -14.00 -8.79 12.12
C VAL A 97 -13.60 -10.17 12.62
N SER A 98 -12.30 -10.39 12.71
CA SER A 98 -11.69 -11.61 13.23
C SER A 98 -11.83 -11.71 14.74
N THR A 99 -11.74 -12.92 15.28
CA THR A 99 -11.68 -13.20 16.70
C THR A 99 -10.51 -12.51 17.42
N ASP A 100 -9.45 -12.18 16.70
CA ASP A 100 -8.28 -11.45 17.22
C ASP A 100 -8.41 -9.92 17.10
N GLY A 101 -9.60 -9.42 16.69
CA GLY A 101 -9.89 -8.01 16.51
C GLY A 101 -9.44 -7.42 15.17
N THR A 102 -8.77 -8.17 14.31
CA THR A 102 -8.41 -7.74 12.96
C THR A 102 -9.67 -7.44 12.15
N ARG A 103 -9.68 -6.31 11.43
CA ARG A 103 -10.82 -5.89 10.59
C ARG A 103 -10.39 -5.89 9.13
N LYS A 104 -11.11 -6.61 8.30
CA LYS A 104 -10.93 -6.59 6.84
C LYS A 104 -12.09 -5.86 6.20
N TYR A 105 -11.77 -4.85 5.41
CA TYR A 105 -12.72 -4.05 4.64
C TYR A 105 -12.63 -4.41 3.17
N LEU A 106 -13.77 -4.72 2.55
CA LEU A 106 -13.91 -4.71 1.09
C LEU A 106 -14.34 -3.30 0.70
N VAL A 107 -13.53 -2.64 -0.09
CA VAL A 107 -13.64 -1.22 -0.40
C VAL A 107 -13.95 -1.04 -1.88
N ARG A 108 -15.05 -0.37 -2.20
CA ARG A 108 -15.43 0.00 -3.56
C ARG A 108 -14.78 1.32 -3.95
N ILE A 109 -14.17 1.32 -5.13
CA ILE A 109 -13.48 2.46 -5.73
C ILE A 109 -14.11 2.84 -7.07
N ALA A 110 -13.64 3.94 -7.66
CA ALA A 110 -14.17 4.43 -8.93
C ALA A 110 -14.18 3.35 -10.02
N GLY A 111 -15.25 3.33 -10.81
CA GLY A 111 -15.47 2.31 -11.84
C GLY A 111 -16.08 1.00 -11.32
N GLY A 112 -16.53 0.95 -10.06
CA GLY A 112 -17.17 -0.22 -9.46
C GLY A 112 -16.21 -1.36 -9.11
N TYR A 113 -14.90 -1.11 -9.14
CA TYR A 113 -13.89 -2.07 -8.73
C TYR A 113 -13.76 -2.13 -7.21
N GLU A 114 -13.20 -3.23 -6.70
CA GLU A 114 -13.06 -3.45 -5.28
C GLU A 114 -11.64 -3.85 -4.90
N VAL A 115 -11.17 -3.39 -3.75
CA VAL A 115 -9.91 -3.78 -3.13
C VAL A 115 -10.13 -4.09 -1.67
N GLU A 116 -9.22 -4.88 -1.08
CA GLU A 116 -9.26 -5.18 0.34
C GLU A 116 -8.23 -4.34 1.11
N THR A 117 -8.61 -3.95 2.32
CA THR A 117 -7.80 -3.19 3.28
C THR A 117 -7.95 -3.85 4.64
N VAL A 118 -6.87 -3.96 5.42
CA VAL A 118 -6.88 -4.68 6.70
C VAL A 118 -6.34 -3.81 7.82
N TYR A 119 -7.15 -3.63 8.87
CA TYR A 119 -6.71 -3.03 10.13
C TYR A 119 -6.36 -4.13 11.14
N ILE A 120 -5.16 -4.05 11.70
CA ILE A 120 -4.60 -5.01 12.64
C ILE A 120 -4.38 -4.29 13.97
N PRO A 121 -5.21 -4.54 15.01
CA PRO A 121 -5.00 -3.99 16.35
C PRO A 121 -3.87 -4.74 17.07
N GLU A 122 -3.07 -3.99 17.80
CA GLU A 122 -2.10 -4.50 18.78
C GLU A 122 -2.30 -3.75 20.11
N SER A 123 -1.65 -4.19 21.18
CA SER A 123 -1.87 -3.61 22.52
C SER A 123 -1.52 -2.13 22.62
N ASP A 124 -0.53 -1.67 21.86
CA ASP A 124 0.04 -0.32 21.92
C ASP A 124 -0.04 0.43 20.59
N ARG A 125 -0.53 -0.21 19.52
CA ARG A 125 -0.59 0.35 18.18
C ARG A 125 -1.66 -0.31 17.33
N GLY A 126 -2.04 0.35 16.23
CA GLY A 126 -2.85 -0.25 15.17
C GLY A 126 -2.17 -0.04 13.82
N THR A 127 -2.11 -1.10 13.04
CA THR A 127 -1.49 -1.09 11.71
C THR A 127 -2.56 -1.25 10.64
N LEU A 128 -2.58 -0.34 9.66
CA LEU A 128 -3.43 -0.45 8.48
C LEU A 128 -2.60 -0.95 7.29
N CYS A 129 -2.99 -2.10 6.75
CA CYS A 129 -2.47 -2.65 5.51
C CYS A 129 -3.34 -2.15 4.36
N ILE A 130 -2.76 -1.31 3.48
CA ILE A 130 -3.49 -0.67 2.38
C ILE A 130 -3.06 -1.22 1.02
N SER A 131 -4.00 -1.17 0.07
CA SER A 131 -3.83 -1.58 -1.31
C SER A 131 -3.41 -0.41 -2.20
N SER A 132 -2.65 -0.70 -3.25
CA SER A 132 -2.14 0.28 -4.23
C SER A 132 -2.64 0.05 -5.66
N GLN A 133 -3.19 -1.14 -5.95
CA GLN A 133 -3.70 -1.51 -7.28
C GLN A 133 -4.97 -2.34 -7.16
N VAL A 134 -5.79 -2.35 -8.20
CA VAL A 134 -6.86 -3.35 -8.40
C VAL A 134 -6.24 -4.57 -9.08
N GLY A 135 -6.17 -5.70 -8.37
CA GLY A 135 -5.32 -6.82 -8.73
C GLY A 135 -3.85 -6.52 -8.46
N CYS A 136 -2.94 -7.13 -9.21
CA CYS A 136 -1.51 -6.90 -9.08
C CYS A 136 -0.81 -6.95 -10.45
N THR A 137 0.20 -6.09 -10.63
CA THR A 137 1.09 -6.13 -11.79
C THR A 137 1.94 -7.41 -11.79
N LEU A 138 2.23 -7.95 -10.59
CA LEU A 138 3.06 -9.12 -10.40
C LEU A 138 2.23 -10.38 -10.18
N THR A 139 2.81 -11.51 -10.59
CA THR A 139 2.19 -12.84 -10.50
C THR A 139 2.93 -13.73 -9.49
N CYS A 140 3.23 -13.19 -8.31
CA CYS A 140 3.91 -13.95 -7.26
C CYS A 140 3.11 -15.19 -6.89
N SER A 141 3.72 -16.37 -7.02
CA SER A 141 3.00 -17.66 -6.98
C SER A 141 2.47 -18.06 -5.60
N PHE A 142 3.03 -17.50 -4.53
CA PHE A 142 2.58 -17.72 -3.15
C PHE A 142 1.48 -16.73 -2.71
N CYS A 143 1.17 -15.71 -3.51
CA CYS A 143 0.26 -14.63 -3.15
C CYS A 143 -1.09 -14.79 -3.88
N HIS A 144 -2.19 -14.76 -3.13
CA HIS A 144 -3.53 -14.86 -3.71
C HIS A 144 -3.86 -13.68 -4.63
N THR A 145 -3.43 -12.44 -4.27
CA THR A 145 -3.54 -11.28 -5.16
C THR A 145 -2.75 -11.48 -6.45
N GLY A 146 -1.62 -12.20 -6.42
CA GLY A 146 -0.84 -12.54 -7.61
C GLY A 146 -1.59 -13.38 -8.65
N THR A 147 -2.72 -14.01 -8.28
CA THR A 147 -3.61 -14.72 -9.21
C THR A 147 -4.57 -13.77 -9.93
N GLN A 148 -4.68 -12.51 -9.50
CA GLN A 148 -5.53 -11.48 -10.09
C GLN A 148 -4.70 -10.60 -11.03
N LYS A 149 -5.10 -10.54 -12.31
CA LYS A 149 -4.47 -9.62 -13.26
C LYS A 149 -4.72 -8.17 -12.83
N LEU A 150 -3.72 -7.34 -13.08
CA LEU A 150 -3.86 -5.90 -12.91
C LEU A 150 -5.04 -5.38 -13.75
N VAL A 151 -5.91 -4.61 -13.12
CA VAL A 151 -6.97 -3.85 -13.79
C VAL A 151 -6.51 -2.41 -13.97
N ARG A 152 -6.13 -1.74 -12.88
CA ARG A 152 -5.56 -0.39 -12.87
C ARG A 152 -4.84 -0.05 -11.56
N ASN A 153 -4.06 1.00 -11.60
CA ASN A 153 -3.54 1.65 -10.41
C ASN A 153 -4.64 2.38 -9.63
N LEU A 154 -4.53 2.42 -8.31
CA LEU A 154 -5.34 3.31 -7.47
C LEU A 154 -4.82 4.74 -7.58
N THR A 155 -5.74 5.70 -7.54
CA THR A 155 -5.38 7.12 -7.40
C THR A 155 -4.88 7.43 -5.98
N ALA A 156 -4.19 8.55 -5.81
CA ALA A 156 -3.78 9.00 -4.47
C ALA A 156 -4.99 9.15 -3.52
N GLY A 157 -6.14 9.62 -4.03
CA GLY A 157 -7.40 9.72 -3.29
C GLY A 157 -7.95 8.38 -2.83
N GLU A 158 -7.87 7.36 -3.69
CA GLU A 158 -8.31 6.00 -3.33
C GLU A 158 -7.36 5.32 -2.34
N ILE A 159 -6.07 5.63 -2.41
CA ILE A 159 -5.07 5.11 -1.46
C ILE A 159 -5.25 5.77 -0.09
N ILE A 160 -5.27 7.11 0.00
CA ILE A 160 -5.45 7.81 1.27
C ILE A 160 -6.86 7.62 1.82
N GLY A 161 -7.84 7.43 0.95
CA GLY A 161 -9.22 7.14 1.31
C GLY A 161 -9.36 5.88 2.18
N GLN A 162 -8.51 4.87 1.98
CA GLN A 162 -8.46 3.68 2.84
C GLN A 162 -8.04 4.04 4.28
N VAL A 163 -7.19 5.04 4.45
CA VAL A 163 -6.80 5.54 5.78
C VAL A 163 -7.96 6.31 6.42
N LEU A 164 -8.63 7.15 5.64
CA LEU A 164 -9.76 7.94 6.15
C LEU A 164 -10.93 7.07 6.57
N LEU A 165 -11.30 6.05 5.76
CA LEU A 165 -12.37 5.13 6.10
C LEU A 165 -12.06 4.29 7.35
N ALA A 166 -10.80 3.87 7.54
CA ALA A 166 -10.41 3.14 8.74
C ALA A 166 -10.49 4.04 9.99
N ARG A 167 -10.10 5.31 9.89
CA ARG A 167 -10.26 6.28 10.98
C ARG A 167 -11.73 6.53 11.33
N ASP A 168 -12.64 6.52 10.33
CA ASP A 168 -14.08 6.59 10.56
C ASP A 168 -14.56 5.40 11.37
N ASP A 169 -14.25 4.20 10.93
CA ASP A 169 -14.67 2.96 11.58
C ASP A 169 -14.10 2.80 13.01
N LEU A 170 -12.93 3.37 13.26
CA LEU A 170 -12.27 3.40 14.56
C LEU A 170 -12.77 4.55 15.46
N GLY A 171 -13.55 5.50 14.92
CA GLY A 171 -13.95 6.70 15.64
C GLY A 171 -12.76 7.57 16.06
N GLU A 172 -11.70 7.64 15.27
CA GLU A 172 -10.42 8.28 15.63
C GLU A 172 -10.36 9.79 15.31
N TRP A 173 -11.48 10.40 15.00
CA TRP A 173 -11.53 11.84 14.76
C TRP A 173 -11.63 12.63 16.08
N PRO A 174 -11.13 13.89 16.12
CA PRO A 174 -11.34 14.76 17.27
C PRO A 174 -12.83 14.89 17.61
N ALA A 175 -13.18 14.63 18.86
CA ALA A 175 -14.55 14.75 19.37
C ALA A 175 -14.55 15.61 20.64
N PRO A 176 -15.67 16.27 20.97
CA PRO A 176 -15.80 16.97 22.26
C PRO A 176 -15.45 16.04 23.42
N GLY A 177 -14.54 16.49 24.31
CA GLY A 177 -14.05 15.71 25.45
C GLY A 177 -12.93 14.70 25.15
N ARG A 178 -12.56 14.47 23.90
CA ARG A 178 -11.39 13.68 23.54
C ARG A 178 -10.17 14.59 23.39
N ASN A 179 -9.18 14.43 24.27
CA ASN A 179 -7.91 15.14 24.14
C ASN A 179 -6.99 14.34 23.20
N PRO A 180 -6.66 14.85 22.00
CA PRO A 180 -5.79 14.14 21.05
C PRO A 180 -4.39 13.82 21.61
N ALA A 181 -3.90 14.64 22.54
CA ALA A 181 -2.58 14.46 23.16
C ALA A 181 -2.53 13.33 24.19
N THR A 182 -3.69 12.96 24.76
CA THR A 182 -3.78 11.93 25.82
C THR A 182 -4.51 10.67 25.38
N SER A 183 -5.26 10.72 24.27
CA SER A 183 -5.93 9.55 23.71
C SER A 183 -4.94 8.74 22.87
N ALA A 184 -4.78 7.45 23.17
CA ALA A 184 -3.98 6.55 22.36
C ALA A 184 -4.48 6.55 20.91
N ARG A 185 -3.55 6.71 19.97
CA ARG A 185 -3.84 6.68 18.54
C ARG A 185 -4.11 5.24 18.11
N LEU A 186 -5.34 4.96 17.67
CA LEU A 186 -5.75 3.61 17.28
C LEU A 186 -5.10 3.20 15.94
N LEU A 187 -5.04 4.11 14.96
CA LEU A 187 -4.35 3.90 13.71
C LEU A 187 -3.01 4.64 13.77
N SER A 188 -1.95 3.94 14.12
CA SER A 188 -0.61 4.51 14.32
C SER A 188 0.38 4.16 13.22
N ASN A 189 0.13 3.12 12.44
CA ASN A 189 1.03 2.61 11.41
C ASN A 189 0.31 2.33 10.09
N ILE A 190 1.00 2.53 8.98
CA ILE A 190 0.56 2.12 7.64
C ILE A 190 1.60 1.18 7.03
N VAL A 191 1.14 0.10 6.38
CA VAL A 191 1.98 -0.75 5.55
C VAL A 191 1.35 -0.90 4.16
N LEU A 192 2.12 -0.63 3.11
CA LEU A 192 1.70 -0.85 1.73
C LEU A 192 2.03 -2.31 1.36
N MET A 193 1.27 -3.24 1.96
CA MET A 193 1.42 -4.69 1.80
C MET A 193 0.08 -5.36 1.41
N GLY A 194 -0.90 -4.56 0.99
CA GLY A 194 -2.19 -5.01 0.48
C GLY A 194 -2.09 -5.47 -0.98
N MET A 195 -3.15 -5.23 -1.75
CA MET A 195 -3.21 -5.61 -3.16
C MET A 195 -2.35 -4.67 -4.01
N GLY A 196 -1.49 -5.24 -4.88
CA GLY A 196 -0.67 -4.53 -5.85
C GLY A 196 0.80 -4.38 -5.48
N GLU A 197 1.60 -3.93 -6.46
CA GLU A 197 3.00 -3.52 -6.29
C GLU A 197 3.05 -1.99 -6.22
N PRO A 198 3.37 -1.42 -5.05
CA PRO A 198 3.32 0.04 -4.87
C PRO A 198 4.22 0.83 -5.80
N LEU A 199 5.40 0.29 -6.13
CA LEU A 199 6.36 1.00 -6.97
C LEU A 199 5.98 1.04 -8.45
N TYR A 200 5.05 0.20 -8.93
CA TYR A 200 4.41 0.38 -10.23
C TYR A 200 3.26 1.41 -10.22
N ASN A 201 2.95 1.96 -9.04
CA ASN A 201 2.02 3.06 -8.86
C ASN A 201 2.67 4.23 -8.10
N PHE A 202 3.95 4.48 -8.35
CA PHE A 202 4.82 5.32 -7.55
C PHE A 202 4.24 6.71 -7.27
N GLU A 203 3.79 7.44 -8.30
CA GLU A 203 3.34 8.83 -8.16
C GLU A 203 2.13 8.94 -7.23
N ASN A 204 1.13 8.08 -7.40
CA ASN A 204 -0.06 8.10 -6.54
C ASN A 204 0.27 7.65 -5.10
N VAL A 205 1.15 6.67 -4.95
CA VAL A 205 1.62 6.22 -3.63
C VAL A 205 2.39 7.33 -2.93
N ARG A 206 3.32 8.01 -3.63
CA ARG A 206 4.07 9.14 -3.12
C ARG A 206 3.14 10.24 -2.61
N ASP A 207 2.16 10.63 -3.42
CA ASP A 207 1.25 11.71 -3.10
C ASP A 207 0.35 11.34 -1.90
N ALA A 208 -0.18 10.12 -1.86
CA ALA A 208 -0.95 9.62 -0.72
C ALA A 208 -0.12 9.58 0.57
N MET A 209 1.15 9.15 0.51
CA MET A 209 2.02 9.10 1.69
C MET A 209 2.43 10.50 2.15
N LYS A 210 2.66 11.46 1.25
CA LYS A 210 2.87 12.87 1.61
C LYS A 210 1.67 13.44 2.37
N ILE A 211 0.44 13.13 1.94
CA ILE A 211 -0.78 13.52 2.64
C ILE A 211 -0.86 12.85 4.02
N ALA A 212 -0.54 11.55 4.13
CA ALA A 212 -0.57 10.84 5.40
C ALA A 212 0.45 11.39 6.43
N MET A 213 1.59 11.89 5.94
CA MET A 213 2.67 12.44 6.78
C MET A 213 2.55 13.93 7.07
N ASP A 214 1.63 14.64 6.41
CA ASP A 214 1.50 16.10 6.56
C ASP A 214 1.22 16.50 8.02
N PRO A 215 2.02 17.42 8.59
CA PRO A 215 1.93 17.77 10.01
C PRO A 215 0.67 18.56 10.39
N GLU A 216 -0.04 19.13 9.42
CA GLU A 216 -1.30 19.87 9.66
C GLU A 216 -2.54 19.02 9.27
N GLY A 217 -2.37 17.71 9.05
CA GLY A 217 -3.43 16.78 8.65
C GLY A 217 -3.43 15.49 9.48
N ILE A 218 -3.16 14.36 8.82
CA ILE A 218 -3.16 13.03 9.47
C ILE A 218 -1.97 12.83 10.42
N GLN A 219 -0.84 13.46 10.17
CA GLN A 219 0.35 13.52 11.03
C GLN A 219 0.97 12.16 11.37
N LEU A 220 1.00 11.21 10.43
CA LEU A 220 1.72 9.97 10.62
C LEU A 220 3.23 10.20 10.46
N SER A 221 4.00 9.76 11.45
CA SER A 221 5.45 9.80 11.31
C SER A 221 5.93 8.89 10.16
N ARG A 222 6.92 9.35 9.39
CA ARG A 222 7.55 8.56 8.32
C ARG A 222 8.04 7.18 8.81
N ARG A 223 8.45 7.07 10.08
CA ARG A 223 8.89 5.82 10.72
C ARG A 223 7.73 4.86 11.06
N ARG A 224 6.50 5.32 10.90
CA ARG A 224 5.27 4.55 11.09
C ARG A 224 4.66 4.09 9.76
N ILE A 225 5.31 4.40 8.65
CA ILE A 225 4.89 3.98 7.31
C ILE A 225 5.97 3.08 6.73
N THR A 226 5.55 1.90 6.25
CA THR A 226 6.44 0.96 5.56
C THR A 226 5.91 0.73 4.15
N LEU A 227 6.72 1.08 3.16
CA LEU A 227 6.47 0.72 1.77
C LEU A 227 7.14 -0.62 1.50
N SER A 228 6.38 -1.59 1.01
CA SER A 228 6.90 -2.89 0.59
C SER A 228 6.96 -2.97 -0.94
N THR A 229 8.03 -3.53 -1.47
CA THR A 229 8.19 -3.79 -2.90
C THR A 229 8.74 -5.18 -3.14
N SER A 230 8.37 -5.78 -4.26
CA SER A 230 8.97 -7.02 -4.74
C SER A 230 10.31 -6.81 -5.46
N GLY A 231 10.75 -5.55 -5.59
CA GLY A 231 12.04 -5.20 -6.18
C GLY A 231 11.94 -4.51 -7.54
N VAL A 232 11.12 -3.46 -7.66
CA VAL A 232 11.12 -2.55 -8.82
C VAL A 232 12.33 -1.62 -8.68
N VAL A 233 13.50 -2.13 -9.07
CA VAL A 233 14.82 -1.54 -8.78
C VAL A 233 14.93 -0.05 -9.14
N PRO A 234 14.48 0.45 -10.31
CA PRO A 234 14.61 1.87 -10.66
C PRO A 234 13.91 2.82 -9.69
N GLU A 235 12.85 2.35 -8.98
CA GLU A 235 12.03 3.18 -8.10
C GLU A 235 12.48 3.12 -6.63
N ILE A 236 13.42 2.22 -6.28
CA ILE A 236 13.87 2.03 -4.90
C ILE A 236 14.52 3.31 -4.35
N ALA A 237 15.46 3.90 -5.07
CA ALA A 237 16.14 5.14 -4.62
C ALA A 237 15.15 6.31 -4.47
N ARG A 238 14.17 6.42 -5.37
CA ARG A 238 13.11 7.44 -5.30
C ARG A 238 12.26 7.32 -4.03
N THR A 239 12.05 6.09 -3.54
CA THR A 239 11.32 5.88 -2.27
C THR A 239 11.99 6.61 -1.11
N ALA A 240 13.34 6.61 -1.04
CA ALA A 240 14.06 7.33 0.01
C ALA A 240 13.97 8.85 -0.15
N THR A 241 14.10 9.36 -1.37
CA THR A 241 14.24 10.79 -1.65
C THR A 241 12.91 11.52 -1.75
N GLU A 242 11.89 10.90 -2.32
CA GLU A 242 10.61 11.54 -2.60
C GLU A 242 9.51 11.19 -1.58
N ILE A 243 9.56 10.02 -0.93
CA ILE A 243 8.59 9.61 0.10
C ILE A 243 9.23 9.67 1.48
N GLY A 244 10.35 8.96 1.68
CA GLY A 244 11.12 9.01 2.91
C GLY A 244 10.59 8.11 4.04
N CYS A 245 9.68 7.19 3.77
CA CYS A 245 9.21 6.17 4.71
C CYS A 245 10.18 4.98 4.84
N LEU A 246 9.85 4.02 5.69
CA LEU A 246 10.62 2.77 5.81
C LEU A 246 10.41 1.89 4.57
N LEU A 247 11.47 1.16 4.20
CA LEU A 247 11.44 0.22 3.07
C LEU A 247 11.39 -1.23 3.57
N ALA A 248 10.49 -2.01 2.97
CA ALA A 248 10.49 -3.47 3.05
C ALA A 248 10.64 -4.07 1.64
N VAL A 249 11.32 -5.19 1.55
CA VAL A 249 11.56 -5.90 0.30
C VAL A 249 11.05 -7.32 0.41
N SER A 250 10.12 -7.69 -0.44
CA SER A 250 9.64 -9.06 -0.64
C SER A 250 10.73 -9.91 -1.29
N PHE A 251 11.63 -10.45 -0.46
CA PHE A 251 12.83 -11.15 -0.93
C PHE A 251 12.55 -12.63 -1.24
N HIS A 252 12.06 -13.36 -0.28
CA HIS A 252 11.43 -14.70 -0.32
C HIS A 252 12.28 -15.86 -0.85
N ALA A 253 13.46 -15.63 -1.40
CA ALA A 253 14.36 -16.66 -1.88
C ALA A 253 15.80 -16.18 -1.86
N THR A 254 16.74 -17.15 -1.83
CA THR A 254 18.19 -16.89 -1.75
C THR A 254 18.93 -17.30 -3.02
N THR A 255 18.22 -17.82 -4.03
CA THR A 255 18.73 -18.14 -5.36
C THR A 255 17.79 -17.58 -6.42
N ASP A 256 18.33 -17.15 -7.55
CA ASP A 256 17.52 -16.62 -8.65
C ASP A 256 16.56 -17.67 -9.21
N GLU A 257 16.98 -18.96 -9.25
CA GLU A 257 16.13 -20.05 -9.72
C GLU A 257 14.83 -20.17 -8.91
N ILE A 258 14.91 -20.08 -7.58
CA ILE A 258 13.73 -20.13 -6.70
C ILE A 258 12.97 -18.81 -6.78
N ARG A 259 13.68 -17.69 -6.77
CA ARG A 259 13.06 -16.37 -6.79
C ARG A 259 12.31 -16.09 -8.10
N ASP A 260 12.79 -16.58 -9.24
CA ASP A 260 12.11 -16.49 -10.54
C ASP A 260 10.73 -17.18 -10.55
N LYS A 261 10.60 -18.24 -9.75
CA LYS A 261 9.34 -18.98 -9.60
C LYS A 261 8.40 -18.30 -8.60
N LEU A 262 8.95 -17.81 -7.49
CA LEU A 262 8.15 -17.21 -6.41
C LEU A 262 7.79 -15.75 -6.70
N VAL A 263 8.73 -14.97 -7.22
CA VAL A 263 8.64 -13.53 -7.44
C VAL A 263 9.14 -13.19 -8.85
N PRO A 264 8.33 -13.34 -9.89
CA PRO A 264 8.76 -13.33 -11.30
C PRO A 264 9.42 -12.05 -11.79
N ILE A 265 9.31 -10.94 -11.06
CA ILE A 265 10.06 -9.70 -11.36
C ILE A 265 11.57 -9.89 -11.29
N ASN A 266 12.03 -10.94 -10.59
CA ASN A 266 13.43 -11.31 -10.49
C ASN A 266 14.09 -11.55 -11.88
N LYS A 267 13.31 -12.05 -12.85
CA LYS A 267 13.77 -12.22 -14.24
C LYS A 267 14.18 -10.90 -14.89
N ARG A 268 13.69 -9.77 -14.39
CA ARG A 268 14.04 -8.43 -14.88
C ARG A 268 15.16 -7.80 -14.05
N TRP A 269 15.13 -7.96 -12.76
CA TRP A 269 16.12 -7.50 -11.80
C TRP A 269 16.40 -8.64 -10.82
N ASN A 270 17.52 -9.34 -11.05
CA ASN A 270 17.92 -10.49 -10.26
C ASN A 270 18.33 -10.09 -8.84
N ILE A 271 18.64 -11.09 -8.01
CA ILE A 271 19.01 -10.88 -6.59
C ILE A 271 20.19 -9.91 -6.48
N GLU A 272 21.24 -10.06 -7.33
CA GLU A 272 22.42 -9.21 -7.29
C GLU A 272 22.07 -7.75 -7.55
N THR A 273 21.38 -7.46 -8.68
CA THR A 273 20.92 -6.11 -9.04
C THR A 273 20.05 -5.47 -7.97
N LEU A 274 19.15 -6.27 -7.35
CA LEU A 274 18.32 -5.81 -6.26
C LEU A 274 19.17 -5.44 -5.03
N LEU A 275 20.10 -6.30 -4.63
CA LEU A 275 20.95 -6.07 -3.45
C LEU A 275 21.91 -4.88 -3.66
N GLU A 276 22.42 -4.66 -4.87
CA GLU A 276 23.19 -3.45 -5.19
C GLU A 276 22.36 -2.19 -4.93
N ALA A 277 21.13 -2.12 -5.45
CA ALA A 277 20.24 -0.99 -5.20
C ALA A 277 19.91 -0.79 -3.71
N LEU A 278 19.87 -1.87 -2.92
CA LEU A 278 19.64 -1.80 -1.48
C LEU A 278 20.88 -1.39 -0.68
N ARG A 279 22.10 -1.73 -1.14
CA ARG A 279 23.34 -1.23 -0.53
C ARG A 279 23.49 0.28 -0.73
N ASP A 280 23.06 0.77 -1.89
CA ASP A 280 23.10 2.19 -2.23
C ASP A 280 21.88 2.97 -1.72
N TYR A 281 20.96 2.32 -0.96
CA TYR A 281 19.74 2.97 -0.49
C TYR A 281 20.05 4.10 0.50
N PRO A 282 19.73 5.38 0.18
CA PRO A 282 20.27 6.55 0.88
C PRO A 282 19.87 6.67 2.35
N LYS A 283 18.81 5.98 2.78
CA LYS A 283 18.27 6.05 4.15
C LYS A 283 18.52 4.81 5.00
N ALA A 284 19.19 3.80 4.46
CA ALA A 284 19.51 2.62 5.25
C ALA A 284 20.48 2.98 6.39
N SER A 285 20.08 2.67 7.60
CA SER A 285 20.86 2.91 8.82
C SER A 285 20.45 1.95 9.93
N ASN A 286 21.20 1.91 11.02
CA ASN A 286 20.86 1.09 12.18
C ASN A 286 19.51 1.45 12.83
N SER A 287 19.03 2.69 12.65
CA SER A 287 17.72 3.15 13.13
C SER A 287 16.59 3.01 12.10
N GLU A 288 16.92 2.96 10.81
CA GLU A 288 15.98 2.83 9.70
C GLU A 288 16.42 1.66 8.80
N ARG A 289 16.35 0.44 9.36
CA ARG A 289 16.78 -0.79 8.68
C ARG A 289 15.84 -1.16 7.54
N ILE A 290 16.40 -1.65 6.45
CA ILE A 290 15.62 -2.30 5.39
C ILE A 290 15.04 -3.61 5.95
N THR A 291 13.75 -3.83 5.72
CA THR A 291 13.09 -5.08 6.15
C THR A 291 13.09 -6.06 4.99
N PHE A 292 13.75 -7.20 5.13
CA PHE A 292 13.61 -8.32 4.21
C PHE A 292 12.43 -9.19 4.64
N GLU A 293 11.37 -9.20 3.85
CA GLU A 293 10.22 -10.08 4.07
C GLU A 293 10.51 -11.43 3.44
N TYR A 294 10.37 -12.51 4.21
CA TYR A 294 10.72 -13.86 3.79
C TYR A 294 9.61 -14.84 4.15
N VAL A 295 8.81 -15.25 3.16
CA VAL A 295 7.76 -16.26 3.34
C VAL A 295 8.39 -17.64 3.47
N MET A 296 7.99 -18.40 4.50
CA MET A 296 8.56 -19.73 4.81
C MET A 296 7.71 -20.84 4.15
N LEU A 297 8.22 -21.37 3.05
CA LEU A 297 7.57 -22.41 2.24
C LEU A 297 8.29 -23.75 2.44
N LYS A 298 7.56 -24.75 2.93
CA LYS A 298 8.09 -26.07 3.28
C LYS A 298 8.81 -26.74 2.11
N GLY A 299 10.08 -27.07 2.33
CA GLY A 299 10.92 -27.77 1.36
C GLY A 299 11.29 -26.98 0.12
N ILE A 300 11.03 -25.66 0.08
CA ILE A 300 11.31 -24.78 -1.06
C ILE A 300 12.46 -23.81 -0.73
N ASN A 301 12.31 -23.05 0.36
CA ASN A 301 13.20 -21.95 0.72
C ASN A 301 13.50 -21.92 2.23
N ASP A 302 13.26 -22.99 2.94
CA ASP A 302 13.28 -23.04 4.40
C ASP A 302 14.45 -23.87 4.98
N SER A 303 15.46 -24.23 4.19
CA SER A 303 16.61 -25.01 4.65
C SER A 303 17.62 -24.17 5.45
N ASP A 304 18.49 -24.82 6.24
CA ASP A 304 19.60 -24.14 6.91
C ASP A 304 20.56 -23.51 5.89
N ALA A 305 20.75 -24.16 4.75
CA ALA A 305 21.55 -23.61 3.66
C ALA A 305 20.97 -22.30 3.12
N ASP A 306 19.63 -22.18 3.05
CA ASP A 306 18.98 -20.93 2.68
C ASP A 306 19.17 -19.85 3.73
N ALA A 307 19.09 -20.19 5.02
CA ALA A 307 19.32 -19.22 6.11
C ALA A 307 20.75 -18.69 6.07
N HIS A 308 21.76 -19.54 5.92
CA HIS A 308 23.16 -19.13 5.80
C HIS A 308 23.41 -18.28 4.55
N ARG A 309 22.84 -18.68 3.39
CA ARG A 309 22.96 -17.92 2.15
C ARG A 309 22.29 -16.54 2.26
N LEU A 310 21.11 -16.46 2.92
CA LEU A 310 20.45 -15.19 3.18
C LEU A 310 21.36 -14.23 3.95
N VAL A 311 22.00 -14.72 5.03
CA VAL A 311 22.93 -13.93 5.84
C VAL A 311 24.10 -13.37 5.00
N GLU A 312 24.72 -14.21 4.16
CA GLU A 312 25.80 -13.76 3.30
C GLU A 312 25.34 -12.74 2.23
N LEU A 313 24.15 -12.93 1.64
CA LEU A 313 23.59 -12.03 0.64
C LEU A 313 23.31 -10.63 1.19
N ILE A 314 22.77 -10.52 2.40
CA ILE A 314 22.41 -9.22 3.00
C ILE A 314 23.57 -8.57 3.78
N LYS A 315 24.74 -9.18 3.76
CA LYS A 315 25.92 -8.67 4.47
C LYS A 315 26.25 -7.24 4.04
N GLY A 316 26.50 -6.39 5.02
CA GLY A 316 26.78 -4.97 4.81
C GLY A 316 25.54 -4.08 4.62
N ILE A 317 24.34 -4.64 4.53
CA ILE A 317 23.09 -3.88 4.48
C ILE A 317 22.55 -3.74 5.89
N PRO A 318 22.23 -2.52 6.37
CA PRO A 318 21.49 -2.33 7.63
C PRO A 318 20.09 -2.94 7.52
N ALA A 319 19.92 -4.18 7.95
CA ALA A 319 18.75 -4.99 7.67
C ALA A 319 18.13 -5.64 8.92
N LYS A 320 16.88 -6.05 8.78
CA LYS A 320 16.20 -7.05 9.61
C LYS A 320 15.45 -8.00 8.67
N VAL A 321 15.21 -9.23 9.12
CA VAL A 321 14.50 -10.25 8.34
C VAL A 321 13.20 -10.60 9.04
N ASN A 322 12.06 -10.30 8.42
CA ASN A 322 10.75 -10.76 8.90
C ASN A 322 10.44 -12.12 8.29
N LEU A 323 10.41 -13.16 9.11
CA LEU A 323 9.97 -14.47 8.69
C LEU A 323 8.44 -14.56 8.74
N ILE A 324 7.83 -14.87 7.60
CA ILE A 324 6.38 -14.95 7.45
C ILE A 324 6.03 -16.43 7.30
N PRO A 325 5.45 -17.09 8.32
CA PRO A 325 4.84 -18.41 8.10
C PRO A 325 3.85 -18.32 6.96
N PHE A 326 3.93 -19.22 5.99
CA PHE A 326 3.02 -19.18 4.84
C PHE A 326 1.56 -19.27 5.30
N ASN A 327 0.73 -18.36 4.79
CA ASN A 327 -0.70 -18.35 5.06
C ASN A 327 -1.42 -18.96 3.85
N PRO A 328 -1.92 -20.20 3.96
CA PRO A 328 -2.56 -20.88 2.83
C PRO A 328 -3.85 -20.18 2.41
N TRP A 329 -4.15 -20.28 1.12
CA TRP A 329 -5.39 -19.79 0.51
C TRP A 329 -5.92 -20.87 -0.44
N PRO A 330 -7.24 -20.89 -0.79
CA PRO A 330 -7.82 -21.93 -1.63
C PRO A 330 -7.12 -22.07 -2.99
N GLY A 331 -6.49 -23.23 -3.24
CA GLY A 331 -5.71 -23.51 -4.46
C GLY A 331 -4.24 -23.08 -4.40
N ALA A 332 -3.73 -22.67 -3.23
CA ALA A 332 -2.31 -22.39 -3.06
C ALA A 332 -1.45 -23.64 -3.32
N PRO A 333 -0.35 -23.54 -4.10
CA PRO A 333 0.48 -24.68 -4.45
C PRO A 333 1.55 -25.01 -3.40
N TYR A 334 1.55 -24.34 -2.25
CA TYR A 334 2.60 -24.43 -1.23
C TYR A 334 2.05 -24.85 0.12
N GLU A 335 2.95 -25.39 0.95
CA GLU A 335 2.70 -25.72 2.35
C GLU A 335 3.52 -24.80 3.26
N ARG A 336 2.98 -24.53 4.45
CA ARG A 336 3.67 -23.82 5.52
C ARG A 336 4.78 -24.69 6.11
N SER A 337 5.95 -24.11 6.33
CA SER A 337 7.03 -24.71 7.11
C SER A 337 6.61 -24.97 8.56
N SER A 338 7.14 -26.04 9.18
CA SER A 338 6.87 -26.31 10.60
C SER A 338 7.45 -25.19 11.50
N ASN A 339 6.83 -24.98 12.66
CA ASN A 339 7.32 -23.98 13.61
C ASN A 339 8.78 -24.23 14.03
N ASN A 340 9.19 -25.50 14.21
CA ASN A 340 10.57 -25.84 14.52
C ASN A 340 11.52 -25.43 13.40
N ARG A 341 11.11 -25.61 12.13
CA ARG A 341 11.91 -25.21 10.98
C ARG A 341 12.06 -23.69 10.90
N ILE A 342 10.96 -22.96 11.10
CA ILE A 342 10.95 -21.50 11.13
C ILE A 342 11.85 -20.96 12.26
N ASN A 343 11.75 -21.54 13.45
CA ASN A 343 12.55 -21.13 14.59
C ASN A 343 14.05 -21.42 14.37
N ALA A 344 14.42 -22.57 13.79
CA ALA A 344 15.79 -22.89 13.46
C ALA A 344 16.36 -21.91 12.41
N PHE A 345 15.59 -21.59 11.38
CA PHE A 345 15.97 -20.56 10.39
C PHE A 345 16.17 -19.19 11.04
N SER A 346 15.21 -18.79 11.90
CA SER A 346 15.30 -17.52 12.66
C SER A 346 16.55 -17.45 13.53
N GLU A 347 16.91 -18.54 14.19
CA GLU A 347 18.07 -18.61 15.06
C GLU A 347 19.39 -18.43 14.28
N ILE A 348 19.53 -19.08 13.12
CA ILE A 348 20.69 -18.89 12.24
C ILE A 348 20.86 -17.41 11.85
N VAL A 349 19.77 -16.76 11.43
CA VAL A 349 19.79 -15.34 11.04
C VAL A 349 20.09 -14.44 12.24
N TYR A 350 19.54 -14.77 13.42
CA TYR A 350 19.76 -14.02 14.65
C TYR A 350 21.21 -14.11 15.14
N GLN A 351 21.80 -15.29 15.15
CA GLN A 351 23.19 -15.53 15.53
C GLN A 351 24.20 -14.80 14.61
N ALA A 352 23.79 -14.55 13.37
CA ALA A 352 24.54 -13.72 12.43
C ALA A 352 24.40 -12.20 12.68
N GLY A 353 23.67 -11.77 13.71
CA GLY A 353 23.51 -10.37 14.11
C GLY A 353 22.33 -9.62 13.48
N TYR A 354 21.44 -10.31 12.77
CA TYR A 354 20.24 -9.71 12.22
C TYR A 354 19.01 -10.00 13.05
N ALA A 355 18.20 -8.99 13.38
CA ALA A 355 16.91 -9.22 14.00
C ALA A 355 16.03 -10.05 13.05
N SER A 356 15.49 -11.18 13.56
CA SER A 356 14.73 -12.13 12.76
C SER A 356 13.40 -12.51 13.42
N PRO A 357 12.46 -11.52 13.59
CA PRO A 357 11.16 -11.83 14.17
C PRO A 357 10.34 -12.74 13.24
N VAL A 358 9.64 -13.69 13.88
CA VAL A 358 8.62 -14.51 13.21
C VAL A 358 7.27 -13.80 13.33
N ARG A 359 6.64 -13.48 12.21
CA ARG A 359 5.31 -12.82 12.20
C ARG A 359 4.24 -13.78 12.67
N LYS A 360 3.43 -13.33 13.61
CA LYS A 360 2.20 -14.04 13.98
C LYS A 360 1.13 -13.71 12.93
N PRO A 361 0.52 -14.71 12.29
CA PRO A 361 -0.62 -14.49 11.41
C PRO A 361 -1.74 -13.77 12.17
N ARG A 362 -2.45 -12.87 11.48
CA ARG A 362 -3.57 -12.11 12.03
C ARG A 362 -4.75 -12.20 11.08
N GLY A 363 -5.97 -12.35 11.64
CA GLY A 363 -7.17 -12.46 10.84
C GLY A 363 -7.22 -13.70 9.94
N GLU A 364 -6.67 -14.84 10.39
CA GLU A 364 -6.64 -16.08 9.59
C GLU A 364 -8.05 -16.60 9.28
N ASP A 365 -8.97 -16.48 10.23
CA ASP A 365 -10.38 -16.91 10.14
C ASP A 365 -11.18 -16.11 9.08
N ILE A 366 -10.71 -14.93 8.70
CA ILE A 366 -11.33 -14.07 7.69
C ILE A 366 -10.48 -13.87 6.44
N PHE A 367 -9.43 -14.68 6.24
CA PHE A 367 -8.46 -14.53 5.13
C PHE A 367 -7.89 -13.11 5.02
N ALA A 368 -7.46 -12.54 6.15
CA ALA A 368 -6.87 -11.19 6.21
C ALA A 368 -5.35 -11.19 6.35
N ALA A 369 -4.71 -12.36 6.47
CA ALA A 369 -3.26 -12.44 6.61
C ALA A 369 -2.51 -12.08 5.31
N CYS A 370 -1.21 -11.77 5.44
CA CYS A 370 -0.37 -11.43 4.31
C CYS A 370 -0.42 -12.51 3.21
N GLY A 371 -0.62 -12.07 1.96
CA GLY A 371 -0.71 -12.94 0.79
C GLY A 371 -2.10 -13.54 0.54
N GLN A 372 -3.10 -13.31 1.41
CA GLN A 372 -4.43 -13.90 1.28
C GLN A 372 -5.48 -12.99 0.61
N LEU A 373 -5.19 -11.69 0.45
CA LEU A 373 -6.16 -10.72 -0.05
C LEU A 373 -6.55 -10.99 -1.50
N LYS A 374 -7.85 -10.96 -1.78
CA LYS A 374 -8.43 -11.14 -3.11
C LYS A 374 -9.83 -10.55 -3.20
N SER A 375 -10.04 -9.55 -4.06
CA SER A 375 -11.35 -8.98 -4.30
C SER A 375 -12.23 -9.85 -5.21
N ALA A 376 -13.55 -9.65 -5.12
CA ALA A 376 -14.53 -10.34 -5.99
C ALA A 376 -14.57 -9.80 -7.43
N THR A 377 -13.91 -8.69 -7.74
CA THR A 377 -13.94 -7.97 -9.02
C THR A 377 -13.66 -8.87 -10.22
N GLU A 378 -12.71 -9.81 -10.10
CA GLU A 378 -12.40 -10.75 -11.18
C GLU A 378 -13.53 -11.76 -11.43
N ARG A 379 -14.26 -12.20 -10.39
CA ARG A 379 -15.40 -13.11 -10.52
C ARG A 379 -16.55 -12.48 -11.30
N ALA A 380 -16.88 -11.23 -11.01
CA ALA A 380 -17.96 -10.52 -11.73
C ALA A 380 -17.65 -10.36 -13.23
N ARG A 381 -16.40 -10.09 -13.59
CA ARG A 381 -15.99 -9.94 -15.00
C ARG A 381 -16.02 -11.26 -15.78
N LYS A 382 -15.60 -12.38 -15.15
CA LYS A 382 -15.70 -13.72 -15.76
C LYS A 382 -17.17 -14.14 -15.95
N SER A 383 -18.03 -13.86 -14.98
CA SER A 383 -19.46 -14.20 -15.10
C SER A 383 -20.17 -13.39 -16.19
N ARG A 384 -19.86 -12.10 -16.35
CA ARG A 384 -20.40 -11.27 -17.44
C ARG A 384 -19.92 -11.73 -18.81
N LYS A 385 -18.65 -12.14 -18.94
CA LYS A 385 -18.10 -12.68 -20.18
C LYS A 385 -18.72 -14.05 -20.50
N ALA A 386 -18.84 -14.91 -19.50
CA ALA A 386 -19.52 -16.21 -19.65
C ALA A 386 -21.01 -16.04 -20.03
N ILE A 387 -21.72 -15.11 -19.40
CA ILE A 387 -23.12 -14.79 -19.74
C ILE A 387 -23.23 -14.22 -21.16
N ALA A 388 -22.30 -13.35 -21.58
CA ALA A 388 -22.29 -12.81 -22.94
C ALA A 388 -22.01 -13.91 -23.99
N GLU A 389 -21.12 -14.84 -23.67
CA GLU A 389 -20.81 -16.00 -24.52
C GLU A 389 -21.98 -17.02 -24.56
N GLU A 390 -22.71 -17.25 -23.46
CA GLU A 390 -23.87 -18.12 -23.39
C GLU A 390 -25.12 -17.50 -23.98
N THR A 391 -25.31 -16.18 -23.92
CA THR A 391 -26.53 -15.50 -24.37
C THR A 391 -26.45 -14.94 -25.81
N GLY A 392 -25.26 -14.96 -26.42
CA GLY A 392 -25.05 -14.45 -27.79
C GLY A 392 -25.31 -12.95 -27.96
N ILE A 393 -25.44 -12.20 -26.84
CA ILE A 393 -25.69 -10.76 -26.87
C ILE A 393 -24.34 -10.04 -26.88
N HIS A 394 -23.85 -9.73 -28.08
CA HIS A 394 -22.76 -8.77 -28.25
C HIS A 394 -23.34 -7.37 -28.08
N SER A 395 -22.97 -6.68 -26.99
CA SER A 395 -23.25 -5.25 -26.86
C SER A 395 -22.48 -4.50 -27.94
N THR A 396 -23.22 -3.90 -28.87
CA THR A 396 -22.76 -2.93 -29.86
C THR A 396 -22.25 -1.67 -29.19
#